data_8b3abfdf64974938d86a6b887ded4f55
#
_entry.id   8b3abfdf64974938d86a6b887ded4f55
#
_cell.length_a   1.000
_cell.length_b   1.000
_cell.length_c   1.000
_cell.angle_alpha   90.00
_cell.angle_beta   90.00
_cell.angle_gamma   90.00
#
_symmetry.space_group_name_H-M   'P 1'
#
loop_
_entity.id
_entity.type
_entity.pdbx_description
1 polymer ?
#
loop_
_entity_poly.entity_id
_entity_poly.type
_entity_poly.pdbx_seq_one_letter_code
_entity_poly.pdbx_strand_id
1 'polypeptide(L)'
;MKTLKLFILMICVFSLLATSAFATSLNGSEPLLCSIIDVVECSPDRECINGEASSVNLPYFVKVDVADKTIRVPQAEDDSRVTKIQTVTHLDGKLLLQGAEHGFEGEDDAVGWTMSIDEEDGRMIFSASREKAGFIIFGACTQP
;
A
#
# COMPACT_ATOMS: atom_id res chain seq x y z
N MET A 1 -0.70 -45.55 36.75
CA MET A 1 -0.53 -45.75 35.30
C MET A 1 -1.71 -45.25 34.46
N LYS A 2 -2.98 -45.37 34.86
CA LYS A 2 -4.13 -44.85 34.11
C LYS A 2 -4.19 -43.32 34.06
N THR A 3 -3.87 -42.63 35.15
CA THR A 3 -3.84 -41.15 35.23
C THR A 3 -2.76 -40.52 34.38
N LEU A 4 -1.59 -41.15 34.28
CA LEU A 4 -0.51 -40.68 33.43
C LEU A 4 -0.84 -40.79 31.94
N LYS A 5 -1.52 -41.87 31.53
CA LYS A 5 -1.98 -42.05 30.13
C LYS A 5 -3.05 -41.00 29.74
N LEU A 6 -3.94 -40.64 30.66
CA LEU A 6 -4.96 -39.63 30.44
C LEU A 6 -4.36 -38.25 30.29
N PHE A 7 -3.30 -37.93 31.09
CA PHE A 7 -2.58 -36.64 30.99
C PHE A 7 -1.82 -36.49 29.66
N ILE A 8 -1.18 -37.55 29.19
CA ILE A 8 -0.47 -37.57 27.91
C ILE A 8 -1.46 -37.40 26.74
N LEU A 9 -2.62 -38.06 26.82
CA LEU A 9 -3.67 -37.93 25.80
C LEU A 9 -4.22 -36.50 25.74
N MET A 10 -4.40 -35.84 26.87
CA MET A 10 -4.89 -34.45 26.94
C MET A 10 -3.89 -33.44 26.39
N ILE A 11 -2.60 -33.65 26.58
CA ILE A 11 -1.53 -32.80 26.01
C ILE A 11 -1.45 -32.97 24.50
N CYS A 12 -1.60 -34.21 23.97
CA CYS A 12 -1.63 -34.44 22.53
C CYS A 12 -2.84 -33.82 21.83
N VAL A 13 -4.00 -33.78 22.46
CA VAL A 13 -5.20 -33.14 21.88
C VAL A 13 -5.07 -31.60 21.86
N PHE A 14 -4.41 -31.03 22.86
CA PHE A 14 -4.19 -29.58 22.93
C PHE A 14 -3.17 -29.06 21.88
N SER A 15 -2.21 -29.89 21.47
CA SER A 15 -1.22 -29.53 20.44
C SER A 15 -1.77 -29.57 19.00
N LEU A 16 -2.92 -30.20 18.75
CA LEU A 16 -3.59 -30.29 17.45
C LEU A 16 -4.47 -29.07 17.13
N LEU A 17 -4.67 -28.16 18.09
CA LEU A 17 -5.43 -26.92 17.93
C LEU A 17 -4.54 -25.72 17.53
N ALA A 18 -3.31 -25.95 17.09
CA ALA A 18 -2.51 -24.92 16.48
C ALA A 18 -3.19 -24.50 15.17
N THR A 19 -4.09 -23.52 15.25
CA THR A 19 -4.66 -22.84 14.08
C THR A 19 -3.52 -22.27 13.28
N SER A 20 -3.31 -22.77 12.09
CA SER A 20 -2.40 -22.17 11.11
C SER A 20 -2.90 -20.75 10.85
N ALA A 21 -2.22 -19.76 11.37
CA ALA A 21 -2.41 -18.37 10.93
C ALA A 21 -1.99 -18.33 9.46
N PHE A 22 -2.94 -18.36 8.56
CA PHE A 22 -2.67 -18.07 7.16
C PHE A 22 -2.30 -16.58 7.10
N ALA A 23 -1.03 -16.29 6.84
CA ALA A 23 -0.64 -14.95 6.45
C ALA A 23 -1.36 -14.64 5.14
N THR A 24 -2.26 -13.67 5.17
CA THR A 24 -2.99 -13.24 3.98
C THR A 24 -2.01 -12.46 3.11
N SER A 25 -1.75 -12.95 1.91
CA SER A 25 -0.85 -12.26 0.98
C SER A 25 -1.47 -10.97 0.47
N LEU A 26 -0.72 -9.87 0.55
CA LEU A 26 -1.15 -8.54 0.11
C LEU A 26 -0.95 -8.36 -1.41
N ASN A 27 -1.34 -9.36 -2.17
CA ASN A 27 -1.15 -9.44 -3.63
C ASN A 27 -2.18 -8.65 -4.45
N GLY A 28 -3.07 -7.92 -3.80
CA GLY A 28 -4.11 -7.13 -4.48
C GLY A 28 -5.30 -7.94 -5.00
N SER A 29 -5.44 -9.23 -4.62
CA SER A 29 -6.66 -10.01 -4.91
C SER A 29 -7.89 -9.44 -4.19
N GLU A 30 -7.67 -8.80 -3.06
CA GLU A 30 -8.64 -8.01 -2.32
C GLU A 30 -8.17 -6.55 -2.25
N PRO A 31 -9.07 -5.58 -2.10
CA PRO A 31 -8.69 -4.20 -1.93
C PRO A 31 -7.78 -4.00 -0.72
N LEU A 32 -6.77 -3.14 -0.85
CA LEU A 32 -5.83 -2.80 0.21
C LEU A 32 -6.13 -1.41 0.75
N LEU A 33 -6.00 -1.24 2.07
CA LEU A 33 -5.97 0.06 2.73
C LEU A 33 -4.52 0.41 3.05
N CYS A 34 -4.01 1.49 2.46
CA CYS A 34 -2.65 1.95 2.65
C CYS A 34 -2.62 3.26 3.42
N SER A 35 -1.74 3.34 4.43
CA SER A 35 -1.44 4.57 5.16
C SER A 35 -0.20 5.23 4.58
N ILE A 36 -0.21 6.57 4.48
CA ILE A 36 0.96 7.38 4.16
C ILE A 36 1.61 7.78 5.48
N ILE A 37 2.89 7.43 5.66
CA ILE A 37 3.61 7.62 6.92
C ILE A 37 4.56 8.80 6.80
N ASP A 38 5.33 8.86 5.70
CA ASP A 38 6.37 9.87 5.49
C ASP A 38 6.47 10.25 4.02
N VAL A 39 6.83 11.49 3.74
CA VAL A 39 6.95 12.04 2.39
C VAL A 39 8.27 12.78 2.25
N VAL A 40 8.98 12.48 1.17
CA VAL A 40 10.19 13.22 0.77
C VAL A 40 9.89 13.91 -0.55
N GLU A 41 9.98 15.23 -0.57
CA GLU A 41 9.89 16.03 -1.77
C GLU A 41 11.27 16.51 -2.20
N CYS A 42 11.62 16.30 -3.47
CA CYS A 42 12.87 16.79 -4.07
C CYS A 42 12.58 17.69 -5.26
N SER A 43 13.28 18.79 -5.37
CA SER A 43 13.23 19.68 -6.53
C SER A 43 14.64 20.05 -7.01
N PRO A 44 14.83 20.39 -8.31
CA PRO A 44 16.16 20.58 -8.91
C PRO A 44 17.03 21.62 -8.21
N ASP A 45 16.40 22.66 -7.65
CA ASP A 45 17.10 23.83 -7.09
C ASP A 45 17.16 23.83 -5.57
N ARG A 46 16.73 22.74 -4.90
CA ARG A 46 16.66 22.64 -3.44
C ARG A 46 17.09 21.27 -2.95
N GLU A 47 17.51 21.20 -1.71
CA GLU A 47 17.67 19.92 -1.01
C GLU A 47 16.30 19.23 -0.86
N CYS A 48 16.31 17.89 -0.84
CA CYS A 48 15.12 17.14 -0.53
C CYS A 48 14.64 17.45 0.88
N ILE A 49 13.35 17.66 1.05
CA ILE A 49 12.73 17.95 2.34
C ILE A 49 11.80 16.80 2.75
N ASN A 50 11.83 16.45 4.04
CA ASN A 50 10.90 15.51 4.62
C ASN A 50 9.67 16.27 5.12
N GLY A 51 8.51 15.64 4.99
CA GLY A 51 7.25 16.22 5.42
C GLY A 51 6.18 15.16 5.67
N GLU A 52 5.04 15.63 6.13
CA GLU A 52 3.84 14.83 6.29
C GLU A 52 2.99 14.84 5.03
N ALA A 53 2.05 13.89 4.90
CA ALA A 53 1.11 13.83 3.78
C ALA A 53 0.37 15.16 3.54
N SER A 54 -0.02 15.83 4.63
CA SER A 54 -0.72 17.14 4.60
C SER A 54 0.12 18.27 3.99
N SER A 55 1.45 18.22 4.09
CA SER A 55 2.34 19.25 3.56
C SER A 55 2.35 19.33 2.03
N VAL A 56 2.00 18.21 1.38
CA VAL A 56 1.93 18.09 -0.08
C VAL A 56 0.50 17.79 -0.57
N ASN A 57 -0.50 18.11 0.24
CA ASN A 57 -1.93 17.91 -0.05
C ASN A 57 -2.31 16.46 -0.39
N LEU A 58 -1.63 15.49 0.22
CA LEU A 58 -1.96 14.07 0.12
C LEU A 58 -2.88 13.63 1.26
N PRO A 59 -3.77 12.67 1.03
CA PRO A 59 -4.56 12.04 2.08
C PRO A 59 -3.67 11.17 2.96
N TYR A 60 -4.03 10.97 4.23
CA TYR A 60 -3.31 10.03 5.10
C TYR A 60 -3.57 8.56 4.76
N PHE A 61 -4.69 8.27 4.11
CA PHE A 61 -5.06 6.92 3.70
C PHE A 61 -5.54 6.89 2.26
N VAL A 62 -5.18 5.81 1.56
CA VAL A 62 -5.70 5.50 0.23
C VAL A 62 -6.16 4.05 0.18
N LYS A 63 -7.25 3.80 -0.57
CA LYS A 63 -7.69 2.45 -0.93
C LYS A 63 -7.16 2.10 -2.30
N VAL A 64 -6.41 1.02 -2.39
CA VAL A 64 -5.90 0.46 -3.64
C VAL A 64 -6.80 -0.71 -4.03
N ASP A 65 -7.43 -0.62 -5.19
CA ASP A 65 -8.27 -1.67 -5.76
C ASP A 65 -7.66 -2.10 -7.09
N VAL A 66 -6.99 -3.26 -7.08
CA VAL A 66 -6.28 -3.78 -8.25
C VAL A 66 -7.25 -4.33 -9.28
N ALA A 67 -8.38 -4.90 -8.85
CA ALA A 67 -9.40 -5.44 -9.74
C ALA A 67 -10.08 -4.31 -10.53
N ASP A 68 -10.43 -3.22 -9.86
CA ASP A 68 -11.01 -2.02 -10.47
C ASP A 68 -9.96 -1.08 -11.09
N LYS A 69 -8.68 -1.38 -10.91
CA LYS A 69 -7.54 -0.56 -11.34
C LYS A 69 -7.63 0.89 -10.87
N THR A 70 -7.91 1.09 -9.58
CA THR A 70 -8.05 2.42 -8.98
C THR A 70 -7.33 2.57 -7.66
N ILE A 71 -6.85 3.79 -7.39
CA ILE A 71 -6.45 4.25 -6.07
C ILE A 71 -7.39 5.40 -5.69
N ARG A 72 -8.02 5.34 -4.51
CA ARG A 72 -9.04 6.29 -4.07
C ARG A 72 -8.80 6.73 -2.63
N VAL A 73 -9.26 7.92 -2.31
CA VAL A 73 -9.40 8.35 -0.91
C VAL A 73 -10.61 7.65 -0.30
N PRO A 74 -10.51 6.90 0.81
CA PRO A 74 -11.59 6.05 1.32
C PRO A 74 -12.91 6.75 1.66
N GLN A 75 -12.88 8.05 1.91
CA GLN A 75 -14.02 8.85 2.38
C GLN A 75 -14.37 9.99 1.42
N ALA A 76 -13.81 10.01 0.21
CA ALA A 76 -14.20 11.01 -0.77
C ALA A 76 -15.62 10.69 -1.27
N GLU A 77 -16.54 11.64 -1.11
CA GLU A 77 -17.94 11.52 -1.56
C GLU A 77 -18.07 11.61 -3.08
N ASP A 78 -17.02 12.05 -3.76
CA ASP A 78 -16.98 12.21 -5.21
C ASP A 78 -15.79 11.46 -5.85
N ASP A 79 -15.88 11.23 -7.15
CA ASP A 79 -14.81 10.59 -7.94
C ASP A 79 -13.65 11.56 -8.27
N SER A 80 -13.59 12.75 -7.68
CA SER A 80 -12.60 13.79 -7.98
C SER A 80 -11.16 13.42 -7.59
N ARG A 81 -10.98 12.39 -6.75
CA ARG A 81 -9.67 11.90 -6.31
C ARG A 81 -9.50 10.41 -6.61
N VAL A 82 -9.69 10.04 -7.87
CA VAL A 82 -9.49 8.67 -8.35
C VAL A 82 -8.30 8.64 -9.30
N THR A 83 -7.24 7.98 -8.87
CA THR A 83 -6.06 7.71 -9.69
C THR A 83 -6.22 6.36 -10.38
N LYS A 84 -5.95 6.29 -11.69
CA LYS A 84 -6.06 5.07 -12.50
C LYS A 84 -4.77 4.29 -12.53
N ILE A 85 -4.84 3.00 -12.20
CA ILE A 85 -3.73 2.06 -12.35
C ILE A 85 -3.69 1.59 -13.82
N GLN A 86 -2.59 1.87 -14.50
CA GLN A 86 -2.41 1.48 -15.90
C GLN A 86 -1.74 0.11 -16.01
N THR A 87 -0.74 -0.16 -15.17
CA THR A 87 0.04 -1.40 -15.17
C THR A 87 0.05 -2.03 -13.79
N VAL A 88 -0.14 -3.34 -13.76
CA VAL A 88 -0.03 -4.19 -12.57
C VAL A 88 0.98 -5.29 -12.87
N THR A 89 1.98 -5.47 -12.03
CA THR A 89 3.01 -6.50 -12.18
C THR A 89 3.32 -7.12 -10.82
N HIS A 90 3.42 -8.44 -10.78
CA HIS A 90 3.91 -9.19 -9.62
C HIS A 90 5.32 -9.67 -9.93
N LEU A 91 6.28 -9.33 -9.08
CA LEU A 91 7.68 -9.71 -9.25
C LEU A 91 8.34 -9.88 -7.88
N ASP A 92 8.89 -11.05 -7.63
CA ASP A 92 9.69 -11.37 -6.44
C ASP A 92 9.01 -10.92 -5.11
N GLY A 93 7.71 -11.24 -4.94
CA GLY A 93 6.94 -10.91 -3.75
C GLY A 93 6.60 -9.42 -3.62
N LYS A 94 6.62 -8.69 -4.73
CA LYS A 94 6.20 -7.30 -4.81
C LYS A 94 5.03 -7.15 -5.77
N LEU A 95 4.01 -6.41 -5.32
CA LEU A 95 2.97 -5.88 -6.17
C LEU A 95 3.41 -4.50 -6.67
N LEU A 96 3.67 -4.39 -7.97
CA LEU A 96 4.10 -3.15 -8.62
C LEU A 96 2.94 -2.57 -9.42
N LEU A 97 2.57 -1.34 -9.10
CA LEU A 97 1.50 -0.58 -9.76
C LEU A 97 2.10 0.66 -10.40
N GLN A 98 1.66 1.00 -11.59
CA GLN A 98 2.14 2.19 -12.30
C GLN A 98 0.99 2.92 -12.98
N GLY A 99 1.15 4.21 -13.13
CA GLY A 99 0.21 5.04 -13.85
C GLY A 99 0.76 6.42 -14.17
N ALA A 100 -0.05 7.15 -14.90
CA ALA A 100 0.17 8.57 -15.16
C ALA A 100 -1.20 9.27 -15.16
N GLU A 101 -1.20 10.52 -14.74
CA GLU A 101 -2.39 11.36 -14.69
C GLU A 101 -2.05 12.80 -15.08
N HIS A 102 -3.07 13.56 -15.43
CA HIS A 102 -2.93 14.99 -15.62
C HIS A 102 -2.62 15.64 -14.28
N GLY A 103 -1.79 16.68 -14.32
CA GLY A 103 -1.53 17.53 -13.16
C GLY A 103 -2.78 18.27 -12.68
N PHE A 104 -2.58 19.32 -11.90
CA PHE A 104 -3.68 20.16 -11.44
C PHE A 104 -4.38 20.86 -12.61
N GLU A 105 -5.69 21.05 -12.46
CA GLU A 105 -6.52 21.70 -13.47
C GLU A 105 -5.94 23.09 -13.85
N GLY A 106 -5.62 23.25 -15.14
CA GLY A 106 -5.00 24.47 -15.68
C GLY A 106 -3.48 24.47 -15.75
N GLU A 107 -2.81 23.39 -15.35
CA GLU A 107 -1.37 23.20 -15.52
C GLU A 107 -1.09 22.04 -16.49
N ASP A 108 -0.20 22.27 -17.46
CA ASP A 108 0.31 21.24 -18.37
C ASP A 108 1.43 20.42 -17.67
N ASP A 109 1.11 19.87 -16.49
CA ASP A 109 2.06 19.18 -15.63
C ASP A 109 1.59 17.73 -15.38
N ALA A 110 1.94 16.84 -16.31
CA ALA A 110 1.63 15.42 -16.16
C ALA A 110 2.44 14.79 -15.01
N VAL A 111 1.80 13.92 -14.25
CA VAL A 111 2.43 13.16 -13.15
C VAL A 111 2.54 11.70 -13.54
N GLY A 112 3.78 11.19 -13.61
CA GLY A 112 4.05 9.76 -13.69
C GLY A 112 4.33 9.19 -12.31
N TRP A 113 3.82 8.00 -12.01
CA TRP A 113 3.99 7.39 -10.70
C TRP A 113 4.17 5.87 -10.73
N THR A 114 4.82 5.36 -9.69
CA THR A 114 4.99 3.92 -9.41
C THR A 114 4.77 3.67 -7.93
N MET A 115 4.00 2.63 -7.59
CA MET A 115 3.81 2.12 -6.23
C MET A 115 4.34 0.70 -6.16
N SER A 116 5.16 0.41 -5.15
CA SER A 116 5.63 -0.93 -4.81
C SER A 116 5.09 -1.30 -3.43
N ILE A 117 4.40 -2.44 -3.34
CA ILE A 117 3.87 -2.99 -2.10
C ILE A 117 4.52 -4.35 -1.88
N ASP A 118 5.10 -4.57 -0.70
CA ASP A 118 5.58 -5.89 -0.28
C ASP A 118 4.39 -6.79 0.01
N GLU A 119 4.30 -7.94 -0.64
CA GLU A 119 3.15 -8.85 -0.51
C GLU A 119 3.12 -9.61 0.83
N GLU A 120 4.24 -9.64 1.56
CA GLU A 120 4.38 -10.34 2.83
C GLU A 120 4.05 -9.42 4.03
N ASP A 121 4.65 -8.22 4.08
CA ASP A 121 4.57 -7.33 5.23
C ASP A 121 3.84 -6.00 4.96
N GLY A 122 3.44 -5.75 3.72
CA GLY A 122 2.64 -4.59 3.33
C GLY A 122 3.42 -3.28 3.27
N ARG A 123 4.75 -3.26 3.45
CA ARG A 123 5.51 -2.03 3.26
C ARG A 123 5.31 -1.47 1.86
N MET A 124 5.03 -0.19 1.81
CA MET A 124 4.73 0.52 0.57
C MET A 124 5.75 1.63 0.32
N ILE A 125 6.22 1.71 -0.91
CA ILE A 125 6.93 2.86 -1.43
C ILE A 125 6.20 3.34 -2.68
N PHE A 126 5.81 4.60 -2.68
CA PHE A 126 5.23 5.26 -3.85
C PHE A 126 6.17 6.36 -4.31
N SER A 127 6.47 6.40 -5.59
CA SER A 127 7.24 7.46 -6.22
C SER A 127 6.42 8.16 -7.28
N ALA A 128 6.51 9.48 -7.32
CA ALA A 128 5.88 10.28 -8.34
C ALA A 128 6.85 11.33 -8.87
N SER A 129 6.71 11.70 -10.13
CA SER A 129 7.50 12.73 -10.75
C SER A 129 6.64 13.63 -11.61
N ARG A 130 6.94 14.92 -11.57
CA ARG A 130 6.38 15.96 -12.42
C ARG A 130 7.48 16.92 -12.86
N GLU A 131 7.15 17.93 -13.65
CA GLU A 131 8.14 18.82 -14.29
C GLU A 131 9.19 19.40 -13.31
N LYS A 132 8.77 19.81 -12.11
CA LYS A 132 9.64 20.53 -11.16
C LYS A 132 9.83 19.86 -9.81
N ALA A 133 9.27 18.66 -9.61
CA ALA A 133 9.39 17.96 -8.34
C ALA A 133 9.31 16.45 -8.52
N GLY A 134 10.02 15.73 -7.66
CA GLY A 134 9.88 14.30 -7.44
C GLY A 134 9.50 14.03 -6.00
N PHE A 135 8.71 13.00 -5.79
CA PHE A 135 8.21 12.58 -4.48
C PHE A 135 8.56 11.14 -4.22
N ILE A 136 8.99 10.84 -3.00
CA ILE A 136 9.06 9.47 -2.46
C ILE A 136 8.17 9.44 -1.22
N ILE A 137 7.23 8.53 -1.21
CA ILE A 137 6.24 8.38 -0.15
C ILE A 137 6.42 6.99 0.45
N PHE A 138 6.57 6.94 1.75
CA PHE A 138 6.66 5.70 2.51
C PHE A 138 5.35 5.43 3.24
N GLY A 139 4.96 4.17 3.26
CA GLY A 139 3.69 3.79 3.86
C GLY A 139 3.61 2.30 4.15
N ALA A 140 2.43 1.89 4.57
CA ALA A 140 2.11 0.49 4.79
C ALA A 140 0.67 0.20 4.39
N CYS A 141 0.46 -0.97 3.83
CA CYS A 141 -0.83 -1.47 3.37
C CYS A 141 -1.27 -2.67 4.19
N THR A 142 -2.58 -2.82 4.34
CA THR A 142 -3.23 -3.99 4.94
C THR A 142 -4.52 -4.30 4.19
N GLN A 143 -5.02 -5.50 4.34
CA GLN A 143 -6.41 -5.81 3.98
C GLN A 143 -7.34 -5.26 5.05
N PRO A 144 -8.44 -4.56 4.68
CA PRO A 144 -9.41 -4.02 5.63
C PRO A 144 -10.28 -5.09 6.29
#